data_ec795754d49cf10193c20f5a7d7e6c79
#
_entry.id   ec795754d49cf10193c20f5a7d7e6c79
#
_cell.length_a   1.000
_cell.length_b   1.000
_cell.length_c   1.000
_cell.angle_alpha   90.00
_cell.angle_beta   90.00
_cell.angle_gamma   90.00
#
_symmetry.space_group_name_H-M   'P 1'
#
loop_
_entity.id
_entity.type
_entity.pdbx_description
1 polymer ?
#
loop_
_entity_poly.entity_id
_entity_poly.type
_entity_poly.pdbx_seq_one_letter_code
_entity_poly.pdbx_strand_id
1 'polypeptide(L)'
;PSKWKKLLESAAGDSIQVTVQVKQGNEWVAYSPFAIRVAPEKVDSYLAYRLIDPGYELWNKMGIYQRDLESYTQIPIIENKMSGNNCVNCHSFCMQDPNKMLFHMRETFPGTILVDGDKIEKLNTKTKETISSLVYPSWHPSGKYVAFSVNTTKQAFHLNDRNRVEVYDEASDLFVYDVEKHEIVTASNIFSKDAFETFPTFSPDGKTLYFCTAEARPIPQEYSEVKYNLCSVSFDPVTRAFGAQVDTLYNAKSGGMSASFPRVSPDGRYLLYTLSGYGNFSIWHKDADLYMADLQTGMSRPLVEVNSDDVESYHSWSSN
;
A
#
# COMPACT_ATOMS: atom_id res chain seq x y z
N PRO A 1 1.37 19.98 23.25
CA PRO A 1 2.24 19.09 22.45
C PRO A 1 3.60 18.86 23.11
N SER A 2 4.35 19.91 23.50
CA SER A 2 5.74 19.75 23.98
C SER A 2 5.88 18.97 25.29
N LYS A 3 4.91 19.07 26.22
CA LYS A 3 4.92 18.30 27.48
C LYS A 3 4.65 16.83 27.25
N TRP A 4 3.72 16.51 26.36
CA TRP A 4 3.39 15.13 26.01
C TRP A 4 4.57 14.44 25.30
N LYS A 5 5.21 15.13 24.34
CA LYS A 5 6.41 14.63 23.66
C LYS A 5 7.54 14.30 24.65
N LYS A 6 7.86 15.23 25.58
CA LYS A 6 8.87 14.99 26.62
C LYS A 6 8.54 13.80 27.52
N LEU A 7 7.24 13.60 27.84
CA LEU A 7 6.80 12.45 28.60
C LEU A 7 7.03 11.14 27.83
N LEU A 8 6.64 11.09 26.55
CA LEU A 8 6.87 9.94 25.68
C LEU A 8 8.37 9.63 25.53
N GLU A 9 9.19 10.65 25.28
CA GLU A 9 10.65 10.50 25.18
C GLU A 9 11.26 9.95 26.47
N SER A 10 10.79 10.38 27.64
CA SER A 10 11.27 9.90 28.94
C SER A 10 10.79 8.48 29.29
N ALA A 11 9.72 8.01 28.66
CA ALA A 11 9.11 6.71 28.88
C ALA A 11 9.42 5.71 27.74
N ALA A 12 10.34 6.03 26.82
CA ALA A 12 10.71 5.15 25.72
C ALA A 12 11.17 3.77 26.22
N GLY A 13 10.54 2.70 25.76
CA GLY A 13 10.76 1.31 26.21
C GLY A 13 10.01 0.92 27.49
N ASP A 14 9.28 1.85 28.09
CA ASP A 14 8.50 1.67 29.34
C ASP A 14 7.01 1.97 29.12
N SER A 15 6.25 2.11 30.19
CA SER A 15 4.81 2.34 30.17
C SER A 15 4.43 3.62 30.92
N ILE A 16 3.44 4.33 30.37
CA ILE A 16 2.80 5.48 31.00
C ILE A 16 1.45 5.04 31.58
N GLN A 17 1.23 5.29 32.86
CA GLN A 17 -0.08 5.11 33.48
C GLN A 17 -0.98 6.30 33.19
N VAL A 18 -2.18 6.02 32.68
CA VAL A 18 -3.18 7.03 32.37
C VAL A 18 -4.39 6.84 33.29
N THR A 19 -4.80 7.90 33.97
CA THR A 19 -6.04 7.93 34.76
C THR A 19 -6.96 9.01 34.19
N VAL A 20 -8.16 8.61 33.77
CA VAL A 20 -9.20 9.52 33.30
C VAL A 20 -10.03 9.96 34.51
N GLN A 21 -10.20 11.26 34.68
CA GLN A 21 -11.07 11.85 35.72
C GLN A 21 -12.16 12.66 35.02
N VAL A 22 -13.40 12.45 35.43
CA VAL A 22 -14.57 13.16 34.91
C VAL A 22 -15.27 13.87 36.05
N LYS A 23 -15.61 15.14 35.84
CA LYS A 23 -16.40 15.92 36.82
C LYS A 23 -17.88 15.54 36.69
N GLN A 24 -18.44 14.99 37.76
CA GLN A 24 -19.88 14.68 37.87
C GLN A 24 -20.47 15.62 38.95
N GLY A 25 -21.22 16.62 38.54
CA GLY A 25 -21.67 17.65 39.44
C GLY A 25 -20.50 18.42 40.06
N ASN A 26 -20.35 18.37 41.39
CA ASN A 26 -19.26 19.03 42.13
C ASN A 26 -18.09 18.08 42.47
N GLU A 27 -18.19 16.81 42.15
CA GLU A 27 -17.18 15.79 42.50
C GLU A 27 -16.40 15.32 41.26
N TRP A 28 -15.14 14.92 41.48
CA TRP A 28 -14.30 14.29 40.47
C TRP A 28 -14.32 12.78 40.67
N VAL A 29 -14.75 12.05 39.66
CA VAL A 29 -14.74 10.59 39.62
C VAL A 29 -13.58 10.12 38.77
N ALA A 30 -12.71 9.30 39.37
CA ALA A 30 -11.59 8.68 38.65
C ALA A 30 -11.99 7.29 38.15
N TYR A 31 -11.69 7.01 36.89
CA TYR A 31 -11.81 5.65 36.30
C TYR A 31 -10.56 4.83 36.61
N SER A 32 -10.67 3.53 36.51
CA SER A 32 -9.53 2.63 36.63
C SER A 32 -8.40 3.03 35.69
N PRO A 33 -7.16 3.13 36.18
CA PRO A 33 -6.03 3.49 35.33
C PRO A 33 -5.74 2.37 34.32
N PHE A 34 -5.22 2.76 33.18
CA PHE A 34 -4.69 1.84 32.17
C PHE A 34 -3.28 2.25 31.75
N ALA A 35 -2.49 1.30 31.23
CA ALA A 35 -1.13 1.54 30.80
C ALA A 35 -1.06 1.70 29.28
N ILE A 36 -0.27 2.66 28.82
CA ILE A 36 0.17 2.81 27.44
C ILE A 36 1.66 2.46 27.39
N ARG A 37 2.01 1.40 26.67
CA ARG A 37 3.42 1.06 26.43
C ARG A 37 3.98 2.00 25.36
N VAL A 38 5.14 2.59 25.65
CA VAL A 38 5.84 3.46 24.71
C VAL A 38 6.95 2.65 24.05
N ALA A 39 6.89 2.55 22.72
CA ALA A 39 7.94 1.88 21.94
C ALA A 39 9.29 2.60 22.12
N PRO A 40 10.41 1.88 22.18
CA PRO A 40 11.73 2.50 22.22
C PRO A 40 12.12 3.13 20.89
N GLU A 41 11.57 2.62 19.78
CA GLU A 41 11.81 3.11 18.43
C GLU A 41 11.07 4.43 18.19
N LYS A 42 11.69 5.31 17.42
CA LYS A 42 11.05 6.55 16.98
C LYS A 42 10.27 6.31 15.71
N VAL A 43 9.02 6.77 15.70
CA VAL A 43 8.20 6.83 14.48
C VAL A 43 8.68 8.00 13.61
N ASP A 44 8.58 7.88 12.29
CA ASP A 44 8.83 8.98 11.36
C ASP A 44 7.97 10.20 11.72
N SER A 45 8.55 11.40 11.55
CA SER A 45 7.88 12.65 11.96
C SER A 45 6.69 13.00 11.08
N TYR A 46 6.63 12.46 9.87
CA TYR A 46 5.59 12.79 8.88
C TYR A 46 4.93 11.54 8.32
N LEU A 47 3.63 11.68 8.04
CA LEU A 47 2.84 10.71 7.30
C LEU A 47 2.36 11.35 6.00
N ALA A 48 2.63 10.71 4.85
CA ALA A 48 2.08 11.09 3.57
C ALA A 48 0.86 10.23 3.22
N TYR A 49 -0.20 10.86 2.74
CA TYR A 49 -1.45 10.18 2.38
C TYR A 49 -2.21 10.93 1.30
N ARG A 50 -3.05 10.23 0.60
CA ARG A 50 -3.99 10.82 -0.36
C ARG A 50 -5.32 11.13 0.31
N LEU A 51 -5.84 12.33 0.09
CA LEU A 51 -7.22 12.67 0.40
C LEU A 51 -8.03 12.80 -0.90
N ILE A 52 -9.23 12.27 -0.86
CA ILE A 52 -10.26 12.35 -1.90
C ILE A 52 -11.59 12.56 -1.20
N ASP A 53 -12.44 13.45 -1.72
CA ASP A 53 -13.76 13.65 -1.15
C ASP A 53 -14.60 12.36 -1.25
N PRO A 54 -15.35 12.01 -0.21
CA PRO A 54 -16.20 10.82 -0.22
C PRO A 54 -17.37 11.01 -1.23
N GLY A 55 -17.83 9.90 -1.79
CA GLY A 55 -18.98 9.86 -2.67
C GLY A 55 -18.63 9.85 -4.15
N TYR A 56 -19.59 10.29 -4.98
CA TYR A 56 -19.51 10.18 -6.42
C TYR A 56 -18.89 11.40 -7.13
N GLU A 57 -18.33 12.34 -6.37
CA GLU A 57 -17.62 13.49 -6.94
C GLU A 57 -16.25 13.05 -7.45
N LEU A 58 -16.22 12.70 -8.73
CA LEU A 58 -15.00 12.29 -9.41
C LEU A 58 -13.99 13.45 -9.44
N TRP A 59 -12.92 13.33 -8.67
CA TRP A 59 -11.71 14.17 -8.70
C TRP A 59 -11.90 15.69 -8.53
N ASN A 60 -13.04 16.11 -8.06
CA ASN A 60 -13.31 17.53 -7.88
C ASN A 60 -12.32 18.16 -6.89
N LYS A 61 -12.00 17.43 -5.83
CA LYS A 61 -11.03 17.85 -4.82
C LYS A 61 -10.24 16.65 -4.33
N MET A 62 -8.96 16.58 -4.68
CA MET A 62 -8.04 15.56 -4.19
C MET A 62 -6.61 16.07 -4.16
N GLY A 63 -5.78 15.40 -3.39
CA GLY A 63 -4.37 15.69 -3.32
C GLY A 63 -3.60 14.65 -2.51
N ILE A 64 -2.29 14.74 -2.58
CA ILE A 64 -1.34 14.04 -1.73
C ILE A 64 -0.85 15.08 -0.72
N TYR A 65 -0.95 14.73 0.55
CA TYR A 65 -0.63 15.61 1.67
C TYR A 65 0.39 14.93 2.57
N GLN A 66 1.17 15.74 3.27
CA GLN A 66 1.95 15.28 4.41
C GLN A 66 1.40 15.90 5.69
N ARG A 67 1.37 15.10 6.74
CA ARG A 67 0.97 15.51 8.09
C ARG A 67 2.14 15.34 9.03
N ASP A 68 2.47 16.40 9.76
CA ASP A 68 3.36 16.34 10.90
C ASP A 68 2.64 15.63 12.06
N LEU A 69 3.18 14.50 12.50
CA LEU A 69 2.59 13.69 13.57
C LEU A 69 2.78 14.32 14.97
N GLU A 70 3.66 15.30 15.12
CA GLU A 70 3.88 16.02 16.38
C GLU A 70 2.92 17.22 16.57
N SER A 71 2.56 17.92 15.48
CA SER A 71 1.76 19.15 15.53
C SER A 71 0.40 19.04 14.86
N TYR A 72 0.11 17.95 14.16
CA TYR A 72 -1.06 17.79 13.30
C TYR A 72 -1.13 18.76 12.11
N THR A 73 -0.08 19.52 11.84
CA THR A 73 0.00 20.40 10.67
C THR A 73 -0.04 19.56 9.41
N GLN A 74 -0.97 19.89 8.51
CA GLN A 74 -1.12 19.24 7.22
C GLN A 74 -0.77 20.24 6.11
N ILE A 75 0.11 19.86 5.21
CA ILE A 75 0.46 20.65 4.02
C ILE A 75 0.32 19.80 2.76
N PRO A 76 -0.07 20.37 1.61
CA PRO A 76 -0.13 19.64 0.36
C PRO A 76 1.28 19.37 -0.18
N ILE A 77 1.50 18.14 -0.65
CA ILE A 77 2.62 17.81 -1.55
C ILE A 77 2.21 18.18 -2.98
N ILE A 78 1.02 17.73 -3.41
CA ILE A 78 0.39 18.14 -4.67
C ILE A 78 -1.13 18.07 -4.54
N GLU A 79 -1.82 19.08 -5.05
CA GLU A 79 -3.27 19.08 -5.22
C GLU A 79 -3.63 18.99 -6.72
N ASN A 80 -4.77 18.37 -7.03
CA ASN A 80 -5.25 18.24 -8.41
C ASN A 80 -5.39 19.59 -9.14
N LYS A 81 -5.71 20.66 -8.43
CA LYS A 81 -5.75 22.03 -8.97
C LYS A 81 -4.43 22.52 -9.54
N MET A 82 -3.30 22.05 -8.99
CA MET A 82 -1.93 22.40 -9.46
C MET A 82 -1.60 21.74 -10.79
N SER A 83 -2.32 20.73 -11.19
CA SER A 83 -2.08 19.91 -12.39
C SER A 83 -3.26 19.97 -13.40
N GLY A 84 -4.07 21.02 -13.38
CA GLY A 84 -5.22 21.16 -14.28
C GLY A 84 -6.35 20.18 -13.96
N ASN A 85 -6.60 19.92 -12.69
CA ASN A 85 -7.60 19.00 -12.16
C ASN A 85 -7.37 17.51 -12.54
N ASN A 86 -6.12 17.11 -12.77
CA ASN A 86 -5.82 15.69 -12.96
C ASN A 86 -6.07 14.88 -11.69
N CYS A 87 -6.46 13.63 -11.87
CA CYS A 87 -6.39 12.65 -10.79
C CYS A 87 -4.93 12.41 -10.40
N VAL A 88 -4.59 12.55 -9.10
CA VAL A 88 -3.28 12.26 -8.54
C VAL A 88 -3.38 11.11 -7.55
N ASN A 89 -2.58 10.07 -7.73
CA ASN A 89 -2.65 8.86 -6.91
C ASN A 89 -1.32 8.08 -6.91
N CYS A 90 -1.33 6.90 -6.28
CA CYS A 90 -0.23 5.92 -6.29
C CYS A 90 1.12 6.55 -5.92
N HIS A 91 1.15 7.43 -4.89
CA HIS A 91 2.41 7.96 -4.39
C HIS A 91 3.21 6.89 -3.65
N SER A 92 4.52 6.96 -3.81
CA SER A 92 5.46 6.04 -3.14
C SER A 92 6.79 6.73 -2.93
N PHE A 93 7.34 6.61 -1.73
CA PHE A 93 8.66 7.12 -1.38
C PHE A 93 9.70 6.01 -1.46
N CYS A 94 10.88 6.33 -2.01
CA CYS A 94 11.99 5.41 -2.05
C CYS A 94 12.59 5.25 -0.65
N MET A 95 12.40 4.09 -0.02
CA MET A 95 12.89 3.81 1.33
C MET A 95 12.52 4.91 2.36
N GLN A 96 11.30 5.45 2.25
CA GLN A 96 10.76 6.56 3.05
C GLN A 96 11.58 7.88 2.97
N ASP A 97 12.50 8.00 1.99
CA ASP A 97 13.24 9.25 1.75
C ASP A 97 12.28 10.34 1.22
N PRO A 98 12.06 11.43 1.95
CA PRO A 98 11.17 12.51 1.51
C PRO A 98 11.65 13.24 0.25
N ASN A 99 12.93 13.12 -0.12
CA ASN A 99 13.51 13.75 -1.30
C ASN A 99 13.34 12.90 -2.56
N LYS A 100 12.95 11.61 -2.43
CA LYS A 100 12.80 10.71 -3.58
C LYS A 100 11.47 10.01 -3.57
N MET A 101 10.56 10.47 -4.41
CA MET A 101 9.21 9.93 -4.51
C MET A 101 8.72 9.88 -5.95
N LEU A 102 7.68 9.14 -6.17
CA LEU A 102 6.89 9.20 -7.38
C LEU A 102 5.39 9.22 -7.06
N PHE A 103 4.62 9.73 -8.00
CA PHE A 103 3.17 9.63 -8.00
C PHE A 103 2.64 9.55 -9.43
N HIS A 104 1.42 9.06 -9.59
CA HIS A 104 0.80 8.87 -10.89
C HIS A 104 -0.29 9.91 -11.13
N MET A 105 -0.34 10.44 -12.35
CA MET A 105 -1.41 11.34 -12.82
C MET A 105 -2.20 10.66 -13.94
N ARG A 106 -3.50 10.93 -13.96
CA ARG A 106 -4.43 10.47 -15.00
C ARG A 106 -5.15 11.66 -15.62
N GLU A 107 -5.89 11.43 -16.67
CA GLU A 107 -6.70 12.38 -17.45
C GLU A 107 -5.87 13.25 -18.40
N THR A 108 -5.91 14.60 -18.26
CA THR A 108 -5.36 15.55 -19.24
C THR A 108 -3.83 15.41 -19.42
N PHE A 109 -3.11 15.14 -18.34
CA PHE A 109 -1.64 15.00 -18.35
C PHE A 109 -1.20 13.66 -17.75
N PRO A 110 -1.58 12.52 -18.37
CA PRO A 110 -1.30 11.23 -17.79
C PRO A 110 0.20 10.93 -17.75
N GLY A 111 0.64 10.21 -16.73
CA GLY A 111 2.01 9.76 -16.57
C GLY A 111 2.44 9.64 -15.11
N THR A 112 3.61 9.10 -14.91
CA THR A 112 4.24 9.01 -13.60
C THR A 112 5.22 10.17 -13.42
N ILE A 113 5.09 10.92 -12.35
CA ILE A 113 6.00 11.99 -11.98
C ILE A 113 7.00 11.43 -10.98
N LEU A 114 8.27 11.56 -11.31
CA LEU A 114 9.40 11.26 -10.44
C LEU A 114 9.97 12.58 -9.88
N VAL A 115 10.12 12.62 -8.58
CA VAL A 115 10.83 13.69 -7.85
C VAL A 115 12.07 13.06 -7.23
N ASP A 116 13.24 13.64 -7.49
CA ASP A 116 14.52 13.23 -6.92
C ASP A 116 15.32 14.50 -6.55
N GLY A 117 15.21 14.92 -5.28
CA GLY A 117 15.67 16.23 -4.83
C GLY A 117 14.97 17.37 -5.59
N ASP A 118 15.76 18.21 -6.23
CA ASP A 118 15.26 19.34 -7.04
C ASP A 118 14.87 18.94 -8.48
N LYS A 119 15.15 17.69 -8.88
CA LYS A 119 14.81 17.18 -10.22
C LYS A 119 13.39 16.65 -10.23
N ILE A 120 12.59 17.15 -11.17
CA ILE A 120 11.25 16.63 -11.46
C ILE A 120 11.23 16.11 -12.89
N GLU A 121 10.81 14.87 -13.06
CA GLU A 121 10.74 14.21 -14.36
C GLU A 121 9.39 13.56 -14.57
N LYS A 122 8.81 13.70 -15.76
CA LYS A 122 7.64 12.96 -16.18
C LYS A 122 8.07 11.72 -16.96
N LEU A 123 7.84 10.56 -16.38
CA LEU A 123 8.11 9.27 -17.01
C LEU A 123 6.97 8.89 -17.94
N ASN A 124 7.28 8.51 -19.16
CA ASN A 124 6.33 7.86 -20.05
C ASN A 124 6.44 6.35 -19.89
N THR A 125 5.61 5.78 -19.03
CA THR A 125 5.61 4.35 -18.73
C THR A 125 4.65 3.55 -19.62
N LYS A 126 3.96 4.21 -20.57
CA LYS A 126 3.09 3.53 -21.53
C LYS A 126 3.90 3.11 -22.74
N THR A 127 3.97 1.82 -22.99
CA THR A 127 4.65 1.21 -24.14
C THR A 127 3.69 0.37 -24.98
N LYS A 128 4.19 -0.31 -26.01
CA LYS A 128 3.39 -1.25 -26.79
C LYS A 128 3.09 -2.54 -26.02
N GLU A 129 3.93 -2.86 -25.04
CA GLU A 129 3.83 -4.05 -24.18
C GLU A 129 2.91 -3.83 -22.98
N THR A 130 2.73 -2.58 -22.53
CA THR A 130 1.87 -2.27 -21.38
C THR A 130 0.44 -2.04 -21.83
N ILE A 131 -0.52 -2.75 -21.22
CA ILE A 131 -1.96 -2.62 -21.54
C ILE A 131 -2.54 -1.26 -21.09
N SER A 132 -1.98 -0.66 -20.05
CA SER A 132 -2.38 0.65 -19.53
C SER A 132 -1.19 1.40 -18.92
N SER A 133 -1.44 2.50 -18.18
CA SER A 133 -0.41 3.18 -17.41
C SER A 133 -0.02 2.36 -16.18
N LEU A 134 1.24 2.40 -15.79
CA LEU A 134 1.77 1.71 -14.61
C LEU A 134 1.22 2.33 -13.33
N VAL A 135 0.74 1.50 -12.39
CA VAL A 135 0.17 1.88 -11.09
C VAL A 135 0.75 1.03 -9.95
N TYR A 136 0.38 1.31 -8.71
CA TYR A 136 0.83 0.57 -7.52
C TYR A 136 2.35 0.42 -7.42
N PRO A 137 3.10 1.53 -7.44
CA PRO A 137 4.56 1.50 -7.45
C PRO A 137 5.15 0.97 -6.15
N SER A 138 6.23 0.19 -6.29
CA SER A 138 7.10 -0.21 -5.18
C SER A 138 8.57 -0.01 -5.58
N TRP A 139 9.28 0.80 -4.81
CA TRP A 139 10.69 1.04 -5.04
C TRP A 139 11.55 -0.16 -4.68
N HIS A 140 12.50 -0.45 -5.54
CA HIS A 140 13.66 -1.25 -5.17
C HIS A 140 14.58 -0.42 -4.26
N PRO A 141 15.18 -1.00 -3.19
CA PRO A 141 15.97 -0.23 -2.21
C PRO A 141 17.14 0.53 -2.79
N SER A 142 17.67 0.14 -3.94
CA SER A 142 18.73 0.91 -4.63
C SER A 142 18.25 2.24 -5.22
N GLY A 143 16.94 2.47 -5.31
CA GLY A 143 16.36 3.63 -6.00
C GLY A 143 16.52 3.63 -7.52
N LYS A 144 17.03 2.53 -8.13
CA LYS A 144 17.23 2.39 -9.59
C LYS A 144 16.05 1.74 -10.30
N TYR A 145 15.27 0.93 -9.57
CA TYR A 145 14.13 0.21 -10.13
C TYR A 145 12.85 0.52 -9.36
N VAL A 146 11.75 0.49 -10.08
CA VAL A 146 10.41 0.55 -9.49
C VAL A 146 9.57 -0.57 -10.09
N ALA A 147 9.04 -1.43 -9.24
CA ALA A 147 8.03 -2.40 -9.66
C ALA A 147 6.69 -1.71 -9.76
N PHE A 148 5.92 -2.04 -10.79
CA PHE A 148 4.59 -1.52 -11.05
C PHE A 148 3.63 -2.65 -11.40
N SER A 149 2.36 -2.39 -11.19
CA SER A 149 1.27 -3.15 -11.78
C SER A 149 0.65 -2.36 -12.93
N VAL A 150 0.22 -3.08 -13.96
CA VAL A 150 -0.57 -2.51 -15.07
C VAL A 150 -1.94 -3.14 -15.01
N ASN A 151 -2.96 -2.34 -14.73
CA ASN A 151 -4.29 -2.85 -14.49
C ASN A 151 -5.31 -2.22 -15.45
N THR A 152 -6.16 -3.05 -16.04
CA THR A 152 -7.40 -2.60 -16.68
C THR A 152 -8.54 -2.82 -15.71
N THR A 153 -8.92 -1.75 -15.00
CA THR A 153 -9.90 -1.82 -13.91
C THR A 153 -11.28 -1.39 -14.36
N LYS A 154 -12.29 -1.99 -13.75
CA LYS A 154 -13.69 -1.55 -13.79
C LYS A 154 -14.19 -1.26 -12.40
N GLN A 155 -15.15 -0.35 -12.32
CA GLN A 155 -15.83 0.01 -11.09
C GLN A 155 -17.33 -0.23 -11.24
N ALA A 156 -17.91 -0.88 -10.25
CA ALA A 156 -19.35 -1.10 -10.14
C ALA A 156 -19.86 -0.60 -8.79
N PHE A 157 -21.16 -0.27 -8.75
CA PHE A 157 -21.82 0.21 -7.54
C PHE A 157 -23.02 -0.69 -7.22
N HIS A 158 -23.10 -1.15 -5.98
CA HIS A 158 -24.19 -1.98 -5.49
C HIS A 158 -25.18 -1.17 -4.64
N LEU A 159 -26.46 -1.33 -4.92
CA LEU A 159 -27.52 -0.63 -4.15
C LEU A 159 -27.77 -1.30 -2.78
N ASN A 160 -27.71 -2.62 -2.73
CA ASN A 160 -28.16 -3.41 -1.58
C ASN A 160 -27.08 -4.31 -0.97
N ASP A 161 -25.83 -4.26 -1.46
CA ASP A 161 -24.72 -5.03 -0.92
C ASP A 161 -24.07 -4.32 0.27
N ARG A 162 -23.43 -5.08 1.17
CA ARG A 162 -22.60 -4.55 2.26
C ARG A 162 -21.41 -3.79 1.68
N ASN A 163 -20.80 -4.32 0.61
CA ASN A 163 -19.76 -3.68 -0.17
C ASN A 163 -20.42 -2.80 -1.25
N ARG A 164 -20.50 -1.51 -1.01
CA ARG A 164 -21.18 -0.55 -1.90
C ARG A 164 -20.46 -0.30 -3.22
N VAL A 165 -19.16 -0.49 -3.22
CA VAL A 165 -18.30 -0.22 -4.37
C VAL A 165 -17.44 -1.45 -4.63
N GLU A 166 -17.44 -1.89 -5.89
CA GLU A 166 -16.55 -2.92 -6.38
C GLU A 166 -15.56 -2.32 -7.37
N VAL A 167 -14.29 -2.71 -7.23
CA VAL A 167 -13.25 -2.45 -8.21
C VAL A 167 -12.59 -3.78 -8.53
N TYR A 168 -12.65 -4.19 -9.79
CA TYR A 168 -12.07 -5.44 -10.24
C TYR A 168 -11.25 -5.24 -11.51
N ASP A 169 -10.26 -6.10 -11.70
CA ASP A 169 -9.41 -6.08 -12.88
C ASP A 169 -9.96 -7.00 -13.96
N GLU A 170 -9.97 -6.52 -15.20
CA GLU A 170 -10.19 -7.33 -16.41
C GLU A 170 -8.88 -7.92 -16.92
N ALA A 171 -7.76 -7.28 -16.62
CA ALA A 171 -6.41 -7.73 -16.89
C ALA A 171 -5.43 -7.00 -15.96
N SER A 172 -4.40 -7.68 -15.49
CA SER A 172 -3.30 -7.04 -14.75
C SER A 172 -2.00 -7.84 -14.90
N ASP A 173 -0.90 -7.11 -15.03
CA ASP A 173 0.45 -7.65 -15.20
C ASP A 173 1.46 -6.87 -14.36
N LEU A 174 2.62 -7.46 -14.07
CA LEU A 174 3.71 -6.83 -13.35
C LEU A 174 4.88 -6.46 -14.25
N PHE A 175 5.46 -5.32 -13.96
CA PHE A 175 6.65 -4.81 -14.62
C PHE A 175 7.61 -4.19 -13.62
N VAL A 176 8.89 -4.26 -13.93
CA VAL A 176 9.92 -3.47 -13.26
C VAL A 176 10.45 -2.44 -14.24
N TYR A 177 10.49 -1.20 -13.82
CA TYR A 177 11.00 -0.08 -14.60
C TYR A 177 12.38 0.32 -14.12
N ASP A 178 13.36 0.35 -15.03
CA ASP A 178 14.69 0.89 -14.80
C ASP A 178 14.63 2.41 -14.96
N VAL A 179 14.79 3.13 -13.85
CA VAL A 179 14.63 4.60 -13.80
C VAL A 179 15.76 5.32 -14.54
N GLU A 180 16.97 4.75 -14.54
CA GLU A 180 18.14 5.34 -15.17
C GLU A 180 18.14 5.11 -16.70
N LYS A 181 17.71 3.91 -17.13
CA LYS A 181 17.73 3.51 -18.55
C LYS A 181 16.42 3.76 -19.28
N HIS A 182 15.35 4.04 -18.54
CA HIS A 182 13.99 4.18 -19.07
C HIS A 182 13.50 2.92 -19.82
N GLU A 183 13.82 1.74 -19.27
CA GLU A 183 13.49 0.45 -19.84
C GLU A 183 12.54 -0.33 -18.93
N ILE A 184 11.69 -1.15 -19.54
CA ILE A 184 10.84 -2.10 -18.85
C ILE A 184 11.55 -3.45 -18.79
N VAL A 185 11.49 -4.09 -17.61
CA VAL A 185 11.98 -5.43 -17.34
C VAL A 185 10.80 -6.28 -16.89
N THR A 186 10.60 -7.42 -17.51
CA THR A 186 9.55 -8.39 -17.12
C THR A 186 10.01 -9.83 -17.38
N ALA A 187 9.20 -10.79 -16.95
CA ALA A 187 9.43 -12.21 -17.18
C ALA A 187 8.07 -12.94 -17.31
N SER A 188 8.05 -14.08 -17.98
CA SER A 188 6.81 -14.82 -18.25
C SER A 188 6.09 -15.37 -17.01
N ASN A 189 6.73 -15.38 -15.87
CA ASN A 189 6.15 -15.81 -14.59
C ASN A 189 5.58 -14.69 -13.74
N ILE A 190 5.63 -13.44 -14.22
CA ILE A 190 4.99 -12.26 -13.62
C ILE A 190 4.19 -11.46 -14.66
N PHE A 191 4.07 -11.99 -15.86
CA PHE A 191 3.36 -11.42 -16.99
C PHE A 191 2.72 -12.56 -17.78
N SER A 192 1.40 -12.75 -17.64
CA SER A 192 0.67 -13.87 -18.24
C SER A 192 -0.75 -13.48 -18.61
N LYS A 193 -1.24 -13.99 -19.76
CA LYS A 193 -2.64 -13.81 -20.15
C LYS A 193 -3.61 -14.70 -19.38
N ASP A 194 -3.09 -15.73 -18.71
CA ASP A 194 -3.87 -16.72 -18.00
C ASP A 194 -3.99 -16.42 -16.50
N ALA A 195 -3.35 -15.32 -16.06
CA ALA A 195 -3.36 -14.88 -14.68
C ALA A 195 -3.50 -13.35 -14.56
N PHE A 196 -3.89 -12.90 -13.37
CA PHE A 196 -3.83 -11.51 -12.95
C PHE A 196 -2.67 -11.37 -11.97
N GLU A 197 -1.74 -10.44 -12.19
CA GLU A 197 -0.64 -10.12 -11.30
C GLU A 197 -0.70 -8.65 -10.88
N THR A 198 -0.60 -8.39 -9.57
CA THR A 198 -0.78 -7.03 -9.04
C THR A 198 -0.06 -6.81 -7.70
N PHE A 199 0.00 -5.56 -7.25
CA PHE A 199 0.56 -5.12 -5.95
C PHE A 199 1.97 -5.61 -5.67
N PRO A 200 2.95 -5.29 -6.51
CA PRO A 200 4.32 -5.68 -6.24
C PRO A 200 4.90 -4.96 -5.01
N THR A 201 5.78 -5.63 -4.28
CA THR A 201 6.61 -5.02 -3.24
C THR A 201 7.97 -5.69 -3.18
N PHE A 202 9.06 -4.91 -3.18
CA PHE A 202 10.41 -5.43 -3.01
C PHE A 202 10.73 -5.70 -1.54
N SER A 203 11.54 -6.73 -1.32
CA SER A 203 12.22 -6.91 -0.04
C SER A 203 13.21 -5.77 0.22
N PRO A 204 13.55 -5.45 1.50
CA PRO A 204 14.53 -4.40 1.82
C PRO A 204 15.94 -4.66 1.29
N ASP A 205 16.31 -5.91 1.01
CA ASP A 205 17.58 -6.26 0.36
C ASP A 205 17.53 -6.22 -1.17
N GLY A 206 16.33 -5.98 -1.74
CA GLY A 206 16.09 -5.89 -3.18
C GLY A 206 16.16 -7.20 -3.96
N LYS A 207 16.30 -8.35 -3.29
CA LYS A 207 16.50 -9.64 -3.97
C LYS A 207 15.22 -10.43 -4.20
N THR A 208 14.11 -10.00 -3.61
CA THR A 208 12.82 -10.68 -3.73
C THR A 208 11.73 -9.67 -4.08
N LEU A 209 10.90 -10.02 -5.05
CA LEU A 209 9.67 -9.31 -5.37
C LEU A 209 8.50 -10.15 -4.86
N TYR A 210 7.70 -9.60 -3.93
CA TYR A 210 6.43 -10.16 -3.50
C TYR A 210 5.31 -9.54 -4.32
N PHE A 211 4.26 -10.32 -4.59
CA PHE A 211 3.12 -9.86 -5.39
C PHE A 211 1.88 -10.73 -5.16
N CYS A 212 0.75 -10.25 -5.62
CA CYS A 212 -0.50 -11.02 -5.62
C CYS A 212 -0.80 -11.54 -7.02
N THR A 213 -1.23 -12.81 -7.15
CA THR A 213 -1.61 -13.40 -8.43
C THR A 213 -2.84 -14.30 -8.30
N ALA A 214 -3.72 -14.26 -9.31
CA ALA A 214 -4.91 -15.09 -9.41
C ALA A 214 -5.05 -15.66 -10.83
N GLU A 215 -5.71 -16.81 -10.96
CA GLU A 215 -6.14 -17.32 -12.26
C GLU A 215 -7.11 -16.33 -12.92
N ALA A 216 -6.88 -16.00 -14.19
CA ALA A 216 -7.76 -15.11 -14.93
C ALA A 216 -9.15 -15.74 -15.10
N ARG A 217 -10.18 -14.95 -14.88
CA ARG A 217 -11.58 -15.35 -14.93
C ARG A 217 -12.37 -14.47 -15.90
N PRO A 218 -13.50 -14.97 -16.44
CA PRO A 218 -14.42 -14.11 -17.20
C PRO A 218 -14.98 -12.99 -16.35
N ILE A 219 -14.61 -11.74 -16.65
CA ILE A 219 -15.03 -10.55 -15.96
C ILE A 219 -16.03 -9.78 -16.84
N PRO A 220 -17.17 -9.29 -16.32
CA PRO A 220 -17.53 -9.14 -14.89
C PRO A 220 -18.27 -10.34 -14.27
N GLN A 221 -18.54 -11.42 -14.99
CA GLN A 221 -19.44 -12.48 -14.54
C GLN A 221 -18.93 -13.21 -13.29
N GLU A 222 -17.61 -13.40 -13.19
CA GLU A 222 -16.97 -14.19 -12.14
C GLU A 222 -16.05 -13.34 -11.23
N TYR A 223 -16.27 -12.02 -11.13
CA TYR A 223 -15.37 -11.17 -10.34
C TYR A 223 -15.27 -11.57 -8.87
N SER A 224 -16.35 -12.08 -8.28
CA SER A 224 -16.38 -12.53 -6.87
C SER A 224 -15.71 -13.89 -6.64
N GLU A 225 -15.40 -14.61 -7.72
CA GLU A 225 -14.67 -15.89 -7.66
C GLU A 225 -13.15 -15.69 -7.79
N VAL A 226 -12.70 -14.49 -8.14
CA VAL A 226 -11.28 -14.18 -8.25
C VAL A 226 -10.68 -14.07 -6.86
N LYS A 227 -9.73 -14.96 -6.54
CA LYS A 227 -9.02 -14.96 -5.25
C LYS A 227 -7.52 -15.00 -5.50
N TYR A 228 -6.84 -14.00 -4.98
CA TYR A 228 -5.42 -13.82 -5.18
C TYR A 228 -4.58 -14.59 -4.17
N ASN A 229 -3.60 -15.32 -4.65
CA ASN A 229 -2.50 -15.84 -3.84
C ASN A 229 -1.53 -14.71 -3.51
N LEU A 230 -0.77 -14.87 -2.44
CA LEU A 230 0.42 -14.07 -2.15
C LEU A 230 1.65 -14.88 -2.53
N CYS A 231 2.45 -14.36 -3.45
CA CYS A 231 3.59 -15.04 -4.03
C CYS A 231 4.88 -14.21 -3.93
N SER A 232 6.01 -14.86 -4.21
CA SER A 232 7.31 -14.21 -4.34
C SER A 232 8.13 -14.81 -5.47
N VAL A 233 9.02 -14.00 -6.03
CA VAL A 233 10.01 -14.40 -7.03
C VAL A 233 11.33 -13.70 -6.74
N SER A 234 12.46 -14.37 -6.95
CA SER A 234 13.75 -13.72 -6.81
C SER A 234 14.02 -12.74 -7.94
N PHE A 235 14.74 -11.66 -7.62
CA PHE A 235 15.18 -10.63 -8.56
C PHE A 235 16.66 -10.36 -8.39
N ASP A 236 17.41 -10.39 -9.48
CA ASP A 236 18.82 -10.00 -9.50
C ASP A 236 18.94 -8.58 -10.08
N PRO A 237 19.26 -7.56 -9.28
CA PRO A 237 19.35 -6.19 -9.75
C PRO A 237 20.58 -5.91 -10.65
N VAL A 238 21.56 -6.81 -10.69
CA VAL A 238 22.76 -6.67 -11.55
C VAL A 238 22.45 -7.13 -12.97
N THR A 239 21.88 -8.31 -13.10
CA THR A 239 21.49 -8.87 -14.42
C THR A 239 20.10 -8.42 -14.84
N ARG A 240 19.31 -7.85 -13.93
CA ARG A 240 17.89 -7.47 -14.11
C ARG A 240 17.00 -8.67 -14.44
N ALA A 241 17.35 -9.83 -13.91
CA ALA A 241 16.66 -11.08 -14.20
C ALA A 241 15.79 -11.54 -13.02
N PHE A 242 14.65 -12.10 -13.35
CA PHE A 242 13.81 -12.82 -12.39
C PHE A 242 14.19 -14.30 -12.33
N GLY A 243 14.06 -14.90 -11.14
CA GLY A 243 14.17 -16.35 -10.99
C GLY A 243 13.05 -17.09 -11.71
N ALA A 244 13.32 -18.34 -12.05
CA ALA A 244 12.32 -19.16 -12.75
C ALA A 244 11.20 -19.66 -11.84
N GLN A 245 11.45 -19.77 -10.53
CA GLN A 245 10.51 -20.29 -9.56
C GLN A 245 9.73 -19.15 -8.90
N VAL A 246 8.41 -19.34 -8.79
CA VAL A 246 7.51 -18.54 -7.99
C VAL A 246 7.09 -19.35 -6.76
N ASP A 247 7.34 -18.81 -5.59
CA ASP A 247 6.97 -19.41 -4.33
C ASP A 247 5.65 -18.83 -3.83
N THR A 248 4.77 -19.66 -3.24
CA THR A 248 3.48 -19.24 -2.72
C THR A 248 3.53 -19.16 -1.20
N LEU A 249 3.36 -17.95 -0.65
CA LEU A 249 3.32 -17.70 0.79
C LEU A 249 1.91 -17.90 1.37
N TYR A 250 0.90 -17.46 0.61
CA TYR A 250 -0.52 -17.70 0.93
C TYR A 250 -1.23 -18.24 -0.29
N ASN A 251 -1.89 -19.38 -0.14
CA ASN A 251 -2.66 -20.01 -1.20
C ASN A 251 -4.15 -19.74 -1.01
N ALA A 252 -4.74 -18.96 -1.89
CA ALA A 252 -6.13 -18.54 -1.81
C ALA A 252 -7.14 -19.70 -1.91
N LYS A 253 -6.79 -20.76 -2.67
CA LYS A 253 -7.66 -21.93 -2.83
C LYS A 253 -7.79 -22.71 -1.52
N SER A 254 -6.70 -22.89 -0.77
CA SER A 254 -6.73 -23.57 0.52
C SER A 254 -7.15 -22.67 1.68
N GLY A 255 -6.79 -21.38 1.62
CA GLY A 255 -7.11 -20.39 2.67
C GLY A 255 -8.53 -19.81 2.57
N GLY A 256 -9.16 -19.92 1.39
CA GLY A 256 -10.54 -19.47 1.17
C GLY A 256 -10.73 -17.97 0.98
N MET A 257 -9.68 -17.16 1.18
CA MET A 257 -9.71 -15.69 1.05
C MET A 257 -8.75 -15.21 -0.03
N SER A 258 -8.84 -13.94 -0.37
CA SER A 258 -8.04 -13.26 -1.38
C SER A 258 -7.02 -12.33 -0.73
N ALA A 259 -5.74 -12.42 -1.11
CA ALA A 259 -4.67 -11.58 -0.61
C ALA A 259 -4.50 -10.29 -1.42
N SER A 260 -4.17 -9.18 -0.74
CA SER A 260 -3.88 -7.90 -1.38
C SER A 260 -2.87 -7.06 -0.58
N PHE A 261 -2.27 -6.07 -1.23
CA PHE A 261 -1.39 -5.04 -0.64
C PHE A 261 -0.25 -5.56 0.24
N PRO A 262 0.60 -6.49 -0.22
CA PRO A 262 1.75 -6.92 0.56
C PRO A 262 2.71 -5.75 0.84
N ARG A 263 3.25 -5.69 2.07
CA ARG A 263 4.26 -4.71 2.51
C ARG A 263 5.26 -5.38 3.43
N VAL A 264 6.52 -5.42 3.01
CA VAL A 264 7.61 -6.01 3.82
C VAL A 264 8.09 -4.98 4.84
N SER A 265 8.33 -5.40 6.08
CA SER A 265 8.90 -4.56 7.12
C SER A 265 10.33 -4.12 6.76
N PRO A 266 10.83 -2.96 7.26
CA PRO A 266 12.17 -2.47 6.94
C PRO A 266 13.30 -3.43 7.30
N ASP A 267 13.12 -4.27 8.33
CA ASP A 267 14.08 -5.31 8.74
C ASP A 267 14.00 -6.59 7.88
N GLY A 268 13.03 -6.67 6.97
CA GLY A 268 12.83 -7.83 6.09
C GLY A 268 12.24 -9.06 6.76
N ARG A 269 11.84 -8.97 8.03
CA ARG A 269 11.36 -10.13 8.79
C ARG A 269 9.86 -10.36 8.62
N TYR A 270 9.07 -9.31 8.57
CA TYR A 270 7.63 -9.43 8.52
C TYR A 270 7.07 -8.96 7.18
N LEU A 271 5.97 -9.59 6.78
CA LEU A 271 5.18 -9.16 5.63
C LEU A 271 3.75 -8.94 6.10
N LEU A 272 3.29 -7.70 5.98
CA LEU A 272 1.93 -7.28 6.29
C LEU A 272 1.10 -7.29 5.00
N TYR A 273 -0.10 -7.85 5.04
CA TYR A 273 -1.00 -7.94 3.89
C TYR A 273 -2.46 -7.98 4.34
N THR A 274 -3.37 -7.72 3.42
CA THR A 274 -4.82 -7.79 3.67
C THR A 274 -5.39 -9.09 3.12
N LEU A 275 -6.30 -9.72 3.84
CA LEU A 275 -7.18 -10.78 3.32
C LEU A 275 -8.63 -10.30 3.30
N SER A 276 -9.33 -10.58 2.20
CA SER A 276 -10.76 -10.34 2.02
C SER A 276 -11.41 -11.53 1.32
N GLY A 277 -12.74 -11.58 1.24
CA GLY A 277 -13.47 -12.71 0.65
C GLY A 277 -13.12 -13.00 -0.81
N TYR A 278 -12.84 -11.96 -1.60
CA TYR A 278 -12.51 -12.05 -3.01
C TYR A 278 -11.85 -10.74 -3.51
N GLY A 279 -11.39 -10.75 -4.76
CA GLY A 279 -10.85 -9.59 -5.46
C GLY A 279 -9.49 -9.13 -4.95
N ASN A 280 -9.04 -8.01 -5.47
CA ASN A 280 -7.75 -7.41 -5.12
C ASN A 280 -7.86 -6.02 -4.50
N PHE A 281 -8.96 -5.29 -4.74
CA PHE A 281 -9.14 -3.92 -4.28
C PHE A 281 -10.02 -3.88 -3.02
N SER A 282 -9.47 -4.40 -1.93
CA SER A 282 -10.18 -4.66 -0.68
C SER A 282 -10.57 -3.42 0.14
N ILE A 283 -10.23 -2.20 -0.30
CA ILE A 283 -10.51 -0.95 0.44
C ILE A 283 -12.01 -0.69 0.69
N TRP A 284 -12.89 -1.34 -0.07
CA TRP A 284 -14.34 -1.23 0.09
C TRP A 284 -14.98 -2.49 0.66
N HIS A 285 -14.17 -3.53 0.92
CA HIS A 285 -14.64 -4.81 1.45
C HIS A 285 -14.58 -4.80 2.97
N LYS A 286 -15.74 -4.85 3.59
CA LYS A 286 -15.88 -4.76 5.05
C LYS A 286 -15.38 -5.97 5.83
N ASP A 287 -15.03 -7.02 5.14
CA ASP A 287 -14.39 -8.24 5.64
C ASP A 287 -12.87 -8.27 5.40
N ALA A 288 -12.32 -7.12 5.02
CA ALA A 288 -10.89 -7.00 4.75
C ALA A 288 -10.12 -6.75 6.04
N ASP A 289 -9.33 -7.74 6.45
CA ASP A 289 -8.52 -7.77 7.66
C ASP A 289 -7.03 -7.77 7.38
N LEU A 290 -6.24 -7.19 8.27
CA LEU A 290 -4.78 -7.26 8.23
C LEU A 290 -4.25 -8.57 8.80
N TYR A 291 -3.30 -9.14 8.08
CA TYR A 291 -2.54 -10.33 8.46
C TYR A 291 -1.05 -10.05 8.41
N MET A 292 -0.30 -10.68 9.29
CA MET A 292 1.16 -10.57 9.34
C MET A 292 1.79 -11.95 9.22
N ALA A 293 2.66 -12.12 8.23
CA ALA A 293 3.51 -13.29 8.08
C ALA A 293 4.91 -13.00 8.65
N ASP A 294 5.45 -13.92 9.43
CA ASP A 294 6.87 -13.95 9.80
C ASP A 294 7.60 -14.73 8.69
N LEU A 295 8.42 -14.02 7.90
CA LEU A 295 9.13 -14.59 6.75
C LEU A 295 10.23 -15.57 7.11
N GLN A 296 10.69 -15.58 8.37
CA GLN A 296 11.70 -16.56 8.86
C GLN A 296 11.04 -17.88 9.23
N THR A 297 9.86 -17.85 9.82
CA THR A 297 9.15 -19.05 10.28
C THR A 297 8.12 -19.57 9.31
N GLY A 298 7.68 -18.73 8.37
CA GLY A 298 6.58 -18.99 7.44
C GLY A 298 5.18 -18.95 8.11
N MET A 299 5.11 -18.60 9.40
CA MET A 299 3.83 -18.52 10.10
C MET A 299 3.13 -17.19 9.83
N SER A 300 1.81 -17.26 9.66
CA SER A 300 0.96 -16.09 9.48
C SER A 300 -0.17 -16.06 10.49
N ARG A 301 -0.55 -14.84 10.94
CA ARG A 301 -1.65 -14.62 11.86
C ARG A 301 -2.45 -13.36 11.53
N PRO A 302 -3.74 -13.30 11.86
CA PRO A 302 -4.47 -12.04 11.82
C PRO A 302 -3.93 -11.06 12.88
N LEU A 303 -4.02 -9.77 12.61
CA LEU A 303 -3.71 -8.71 13.56
C LEU A 303 -4.98 -8.33 14.33
N VAL A 304 -5.43 -9.21 15.22
CA VAL A 304 -6.66 -9.03 16.01
C VAL A 304 -6.66 -7.76 16.88
N GLU A 305 -5.47 -7.22 17.14
CA GLU A 305 -5.28 -6.01 17.93
C GLU A 305 -5.71 -4.73 17.18
N VAL A 306 -5.81 -4.78 15.85
CA VAL A 306 -6.14 -3.64 14.99
C VAL A 306 -7.30 -3.91 14.04
N ASN A 307 -7.65 -5.17 13.79
CA ASN A 307 -8.79 -5.54 12.96
C ASN A 307 -10.11 -5.22 13.66
N SER A 308 -11.10 -4.77 12.90
CA SER A 308 -12.41 -4.32 13.36
C SER A 308 -13.56 -4.93 12.54
N ASP A 309 -14.79 -4.43 12.71
CA ASP A 309 -15.95 -4.80 11.89
C ASP A 309 -16.05 -4.02 10.56
N ASP A 310 -15.05 -3.20 10.25
CA ASP A 310 -14.96 -2.44 9.00
C ASP A 310 -13.67 -2.83 8.26
N VAL A 311 -13.29 -2.11 7.22
CA VAL A 311 -12.15 -2.44 6.37
C VAL A 311 -10.82 -2.00 6.97
N GLU A 312 -9.82 -2.89 7.01
CA GLU A 312 -8.41 -2.59 7.24
C GLU A 312 -7.60 -2.86 5.97
N SER A 313 -7.06 -1.79 5.37
CA SER A 313 -6.33 -1.86 4.11
C SER A 313 -5.38 -0.66 3.93
N TYR A 314 -4.55 -0.68 2.89
CA TYR A 314 -3.57 0.39 2.56
C TYR A 314 -2.59 0.72 3.69
N HIS A 315 -2.23 -0.29 4.45
CA HIS A 315 -1.22 -0.22 5.49
C HIS A 315 0.17 0.10 4.95
N SER A 316 1.03 0.63 5.80
CA SER A 316 2.45 0.86 5.50
C SER A 316 3.29 0.76 6.77
N TRP A 317 4.61 0.65 6.60
CA TRP A 317 5.58 0.68 7.67
C TRP A 317 6.20 2.07 7.82
N SER A 318 6.65 2.42 9.03
CA SER A 318 7.61 3.50 9.23
C SER A 318 8.98 3.08 8.70
N SER A 319 9.97 3.99 8.71
CA SER A 319 11.32 3.71 8.19
C SER A 319 12.14 2.73 9.02
N ASN A 320 11.67 2.41 10.23
CA ASN A 320 12.36 1.56 11.23
C ASN A 320 11.44 0.47 11.80
#